data_92c88b6ea0a07645fbcfeb1995c0b73f
#
_entry.id   92c88b6ea0a07645fbcfeb1995c0b73f
#
_cell.length_a   1.000
_cell.length_b   1.000
_cell.length_c   1.000
_cell.angle_alpha   90.00
_cell.angle_beta   90.00
_cell.angle_gamma   90.00
#
_symmetry.space_group_name_H-M   'P 1'
#
loop_
_entity.id
_entity.type
_entity.pdbx_description
1 polymer ?
#
loop_
_entity_poly.entity_id
_entity_poly.type
_entity_poly.pdbx_seq_one_letter_code
_entity_poly.pdbx_strand_id
1 'polypeptide(L)'
;MDDLKRQAERFGADIRNGIVTKADLSKAPYTFVVDDEKEITADTVIISTGATAKYLGLEDEKKYAGMGVSACATCDGFFYRKKTVAVVGGGDTACEEAVYLAGLASKVYLVVRKPFLRASKIMQERVLNHPHITVLFEHNAVGLFGDNGVEGMHVVKRMGEATKNATMWLLTDSSWPSVTNRILIFSSRG
;
A
#
# COMPACT_ATOMS: atom_id res chain seq x y z
N MET A 1 16.08 3.98 18.07
CA MET A 1 15.85 5.45 17.88
C MET A 1 16.99 6.28 18.45
N ASP A 2 17.50 5.97 19.63
CA ASP A 2 18.56 6.74 20.29
C ASP A 2 19.88 6.81 19.51
N ASP A 3 20.23 5.74 18.78
CA ASP A 3 21.44 5.74 17.95
C ASP A 3 21.34 6.72 16.77
N LEU A 4 20.15 6.80 16.12
CA LEU A 4 19.93 7.76 15.03
C LEU A 4 19.96 9.21 15.54
N LYS A 5 19.38 9.43 16.74
CA LYS A 5 19.45 10.74 17.41
C LYS A 5 20.88 11.15 17.66
N ARG A 6 21.67 10.27 18.31
CA ARG A 6 23.10 10.52 18.59
C ARG A 6 23.92 10.77 17.33
N GLN A 7 23.61 10.07 16.23
CA GLN A 7 24.27 10.32 14.94
C GLN A 7 23.96 11.73 14.41
N ALA A 8 22.71 12.14 14.43
CA ALA A 8 22.32 13.47 13.96
C ALA A 8 22.94 14.58 14.82
N GLU A 9 22.90 14.45 16.15
CA GLU A 9 23.53 15.38 17.10
C GLU A 9 25.05 15.51 16.89
N ARG A 10 25.73 14.38 16.56
CA ARG A 10 27.17 14.38 16.23
C ARG A 10 27.51 15.27 15.04
N PHE A 11 26.58 15.43 14.09
CA PHE A 11 26.73 16.31 12.92
C PHE A 11 26.12 17.70 13.13
N GLY A 12 25.83 18.08 14.36
CA GLY A 12 25.39 19.42 14.74
C GLY A 12 23.88 19.65 14.63
N ALA A 13 23.07 18.59 14.48
CA ALA A 13 21.62 18.75 14.52
C ALA A 13 21.14 19.05 15.94
N ASP A 14 20.31 20.07 16.09
CA ASP A 14 19.61 20.40 17.34
C ASP A 14 18.25 19.67 17.33
N ILE A 15 18.14 18.62 18.13
CA ILE A 15 16.94 17.79 18.21
C ILE A 15 16.14 18.18 19.44
N ARG A 16 14.95 18.69 19.21
CA ARG A 16 14.02 19.14 20.25
C ARG A 16 12.74 18.32 20.20
N ASN A 17 12.21 17.98 21.36
CA ASN A 17 10.90 17.39 21.49
C ASN A 17 9.87 18.51 21.57
N GLY A 18 8.72 18.32 20.95
CA GLY A 18 7.59 19.25 20.96
C GLY A 18 6.60 18.94 19.86
N ILE A 19 5.42 19.51 19.98
CA ILE A 19 4.34 19.38 18.99
C ILE A 19 4.20 20.70 18.26
N VAL A 20 4.34 20.70 16.94
CA VAL A 20 4.03 21.86 16.13
C VAL A 20 2.52 22.01 16.06
N THR A 21 1.98 23.06 16.69
CA THR A 21 0.54 23.33 16.77
C THR A 21 0.06 24.30 15.71
N LYS A 22 0.96 25.17 15.21
CA LYS A 22 0.68 26.09 14.10
C LYS A 22 1.88 26.17 13.16
N ALA A 23 1.62 26.37 11.86
CA ALA A 23 2.63 26.61 10.85
C ALA A 23 2.14 27.70 9.89
N ASP A 24 2.94 28.73 9.69
CA ASP A 24 2.75 29.71 8.61
C ASP A 24 3.82 29.48 7.54
N LEU A 25 3.40 28.96 6.40
CA LEU A 25 4.22 28.67 5.24
C LEU A 25 3.97 29.64 4.07
N SER A 26 3.30 30.75 4.32
CA SER A 26 2.92 31.70 3.27
C SER A 26 4.11 32.48 2.70
N LYS A 27 5.11 32.80 3.55
CA LYS A 27 6.31 33.55 3.17
C LYS A 27 7.50 33.17 4.05
N ALA A 28 8.69 33.05 3.46
CA ALA A 28 9.93 32.87 4.21
C ALA A 28 10.35 34.19 4.92
N PRO A 29 10.94 34.15 6.13
CA PRO A 29 11.13 32.94 6.92
C PRO A 29 9.80 32.35 7.40
N TYR A 30 9.67 31.03 7.31
CA TYR A 30 8.47 30.30 7.76
C TYR A 30 8.41 30.27 9.28
N THR A 31 7.22 30.39 9.84
CA THR A 31 7.01 30.46 11.29
C THR A 31 6.25 29.25 11.81
N PHE A 32 6.71 28.69 12.91
CA PHE A 32 6.10 27.55 13.58
C PHE A 32 5.88 27.88 15.06
N VAL A 33 4.72 27.45 15.58
CA VAL A 33 4.46 27.49 17.02
C VAL A 33 4.56 26.06 17.56
N VAL A 34 5.40 25.87 18.56
CA VAL A 34 5.63 24.59 19.23
C VAL A 34 5.03 24.65 20.62
N ASP A 35 4.22 23.62 20.97
CA ASP A 35 3.54 23.47 22.27
C ASP A 35 2.71 24.70 22.68
N ASP A 36 2.13 25.43 21.68
CA ASP A 36 1.37 26.68 21.84
C ASP A 36 2.10 27.87 22.47
N GLU A 37 3.38 27.73 22.75
CA GLU A 37 4.14 28.76 23.48
C GLU A 37 5.34 29.29 22.70
N LYS A 38 6.10 28.40 22.05
CA LYS A 38 7.39 28.73 21.47
C LYS A 38 7.30 28.97 19.97
N GLU A 39 7.64 30.18 19.54
CA GLU A 39 7.79 30.51 18.12
C GLU A 39 9.20 30.16 17.61
N ILE A 40 9.27 29.50 16.45
CA ILE A 40 10.50 29.15 15.73
C ILE A 40 10.36 29.61 14.30
N THR A 41 11.40 30.22 13.76
CA THR A 41 11.45 30.61 12.34
C THR A 41 12.50 29.79 11.59
N ALA A 42 12.24 29.52 10.30
CA ALA A 42 13.16 28.81 9.42
C ALA A 42 13.07 29.31 7.99
N ASP A 43 14.20 29.41 7.30
CA ASP A 43 14.26 29.79 5.89
C ASP A 43 13.83 28.65 4.98
N THR A 44 14.08 27.41 5.40
CA THR A 44 13.70 26.19 4.70
C THR A 44 13.11 25.16 5.67
N VAL A 45 12.19 24.33 5.19
CA VAL A 45 11.46 23.36 6.02
C VAL A 45 11.37 22.02 5.31
N ILE A 46 11.60 20.94 6.05
CA ILE A 46 11.31 19.58 5.63
C ILE A 46 10.25 19.00 6.56
N ILE A 47 9.09 18.66 6.01
CA ILE A 47 8.00 18.03 6.76
C ILE A 47 8.14 16.52 6.67
N SER A 48 8.46 15.87 7.78
CA SER A 48 8.71 14.42 7.89
C SER A 48 7.83 13.79 8.98
N THR A 49 6.52 13.99 8.89
CA THR A 49 5.56 13.53 9.91
C THR A 49 5.23 12.04 9.83
N GLY A 50 5.83 11.34 8.89
CA GLY A 50 5.60 9.91 8.66
C GLY A 50 4.30 9.64 7.91
N ALA A 51 4.00 8.36 7.77
CA ALA A 51 2.78 7.86 7.14
C ALA A 51 2.27 6.63 7.88
N THR A 52 0.96 6.45 7.87
CA THR A 52 0.32 5.25 8.40
C THR A 52 -0.19 4.40 7.26
N ALA A 53 0.11 3.11 7.31
CA ALA A 53 -0.40 2.14 6.35
C ALA A 53 -1.93 2.14 6.35
N LYS A 54 -2.52 2.16 5.17
CA LYS A 54 -3.97 2.07 4.99
C LYS A 54 -4.31 0.64 4.58
N TYR A 55 -5.06 -0.04 5.43
CA TYR A 55 -5.61 -1.36 5.17
C TYR A 55 -7.01 -1.28 4.55
N LEU A 56 -7.51 -2.39 4.00
CA LEU A 56 -8.84 -2.47 3.40
C LEU A 56 -9.96 -2.39 4.45
N GLY A 57 -9.67 -2.80 5.67
CA GLY A 57 -10.63 -2.90 6.77
C GLY A 57 -11.40 -4.23 6.76
N LEU A 58 -10.81 -5.27 6.15
CA LEU A 58 -11.36 -6.61 6.23
C LEU A 58 -11.09 -7.21 7.62
N GLU A 59 -12.05 -7.97 8.15
CA GLU A 59 -11.90 -8.60 9.47
C GLU A 59 -10.67 -9.51 9.54
N ASP A 60 -10.37 -10.20 8.44
CA ASP A 60 -9.28 -11.16 8.35
C ASP A 60 -7.88 -10.50 8.22
N GLU A 61 -7.78 -9.23 7.88
CA GLU A 61 -6.47 -8.56 7.65
C GLU A 61 -5.56 -8.64 8.88
N LYS A 62 -6.13 -8.48 10.07
CA LYS A 62 -5.35 -8.55 11.32
C LYS A 62 -4.82 -9.95 11.60
N LYS A 63 -5.62 -10.98 11.25
CA LYS A 63 -5.22 -12.39 11.40
C LYS A 63 -4.00 -12.71 10.56
N TYR A 64 -3.91 -12.15 9.35
CA TYR A 64 -2.87 -12.44 8.38
C TYR A 64 -1.78 -11.37 8.29
N ALA A 65 -1.74 -10.39 9.19
CA ALA A 65 -0.68 -9.37 9.24
C ALA A 65 0.69 -10.05 9.42
N GLY A 66 1.63 -9.78 8.50
CA GLY A 66 2.93 -10.46 8.46
C GLY A 66 2.90 -11.91 7.97
N MET A 67 1.70 -12.47 7.70
CA MET A 67 1.51 -13.83 7.19
C MET A 67 0.87 -13.85 5.80
N GLY A 68 1.13 -12.83 5.00
CA GLY A 68 0.63 -12.69 3.63
C GLY A 68 -0.13 -11.40 3.38
N VAL A 69 -0.40 -10.59 4.39
CA VAL A 69 -0.92 -9.23 4.27
C VAL A 69 0.18 -8.22 4.56
N SER A 70 0.42 -7.31 3.64
CA SER A 70 1.38 -6.22 3.76
C SER A 70 0.81 -4.93 3.17
N ALA A 71 1.32 -3.79 3.63
CA ALA A 71 1.03 -2.47 3.11
C ALA A 71 2.28 -1.79 2.49
N CYS A 72 3.34 -2.56 2.24
CA CYS A 72 4.60 -2.05 1.68
C CYS A 72 5.21 -3.06 0.71
N ALA A 73 5.00 -2.88 -0.58
CA ALA A 73 5.54 -3.77 -1.61
C ALA A 73 7.07 -3.83 -1.63
N THR A 74 7.72 -2.70 -1.45
CA THR A 74 9.18 -2.62 -1.45
C THR A 74 9.81 -3.25 -0.20
N CYS A 75 9.08 -3.25 0.93
CA CYS A 75 9.54 -3.87 2.18
C CYS A 75 9.48 -5.41 2.10
N ASP A 76 8.36 -5.94 1.63
CA ASP A 76 8.04 -7.36 1.79
C ASP A 76 8.03 -8.13 0.46
N GLY A 77 8.01 -7.46 -0.68
CA GLY A 77 7.85 -8.08 -1.99
C GLY A 77 8.88 -9.17 -2.30
N PHE A 78 10.10 -9.03 -1.78
CA PHE A 78 11.16 -10.04 -1.97
C PHE A 78 10.79 -11.44 -1.45
N PHE A 79 10.03 -11.53 -0.36
CA PHE A 79 9.57 -12.82 0.21
C PHE A 79 8.56 -13.54 -0.68
N TYR A 80 8.01 -12.85 -1.68
CA TYR A 80 6.98 -13.35 -2.59
C TYR A 80 7.48 -13.56 -4.02
N ARG A 81 8.80 -13.66 -4.20
CA ARG A 81 9.41 -14.00 -5.49
C ARG A 81 8.84 -15.29 -6.04
N LYS A 82 8.53 -15.28 -7.34
CA LYS A 82 7.94 -16.41 -8.09
C LYS A 82 6.58 -16.90 -7.55
N LYS A 83 5.91 -16.12 -6.70
CA LYS A 83 4.56 -16.41 -6.20
C LYS A 83 3.53 -15.56 -6.94
N THR A 84 2.27 -15.91 -6.79
CA THR A 84 1.14 -15.08 -7.20
C THR A 84 0.85 -14.08 -6.09
N VAL A 85 0.63 -12.82 -6.44
CA VAL A 85 0.32 -11.75 -5.51
C VAL A 85 -0.89 -10.94 -5.96
N ALA A 86 -1.60 -10.33 -5.03
CA ALA A 86 -2.68 -9.41 -5.32
C ALA A 86 -2.36 -8.02 -4.75
N VAL A 87 -2.66 -6.99 -5.53
CA VAL A 87 -2.60 -5.59 -5.13
C VAL A 87 -4.01 -5.03 -5.21
N VAL A 88 -4.46 -4.31 -4.19
CA VAL A 88 -5.79 -3.72 -4.17
C VAL A 88 -5.70 -2.21 -4.22
N GLY A 89 -6.17 -1.62 -5.28
CA GLY A 89 -6.16 -0.18 -5.52
C GLY A 89 -6.14 0.17 -7.01
N GLY A 90 -6.27 1.44 -7.34
CA GLY A 90 -6.29 1.90 -8.73
C GLY A 90 -5.68 3.30 -8.92
N GLY A 91 -4.97 3.82 -7.91
CA GLY A 91 -4.18 5.04 -7.99
C GLY A 91 -2.71 4.76 -8.33
N ASP A 92 -1.89 5.81 -8.41
CA ASP A 92 -0.47 5.70 -8.76
C ASP A 92 0.27 4.72 -7.86
N THR A 93 0.11 4.80 -6.54
CA THR A 93 0.77 3.90 -5.59
C THR A 93 0.47 2.43 -5.88
N ALA A 94 -0.80 2.07 -6.10
CA ALA A 94 -1.17 0.68 -6.41
C ALA A 94 -0.58 0.20 -7.74
N CYS A 95 -0.52 1.09 -8.73
CA CYS A 95 0.05 0.78 -10.04
C CYS A 95 1.59 0.62 -9.95
N GLU A 96 2.26 1.49 -9.20
CA GLU A 96 3.71 1.39 -8.95
C GLU A 96 4.06 0.10 -8.21
N GLU A 97 3.32 -0.23 -7.15
CA GLU A 97 3.48 -1.47 -6.40
C GLU A 97 3.23 -2.71 -7.27
N ALA A 98 2.18 -2.68 -8.10
CA ALA A 98 1.90 -3.78 -9.03
C ALA A 98 3.03 -3.98 -10.05
N VAL A 99 3.57 -2.91 -10.63
CA VAL A 99 4.71 -2.98 -11.56
C VAL A 99 5.97 -3.47 -10.85
N TYR A 100 6.27 -2.97 -9.66
CA TYR A 100 7.39 -3.43 -8.85
C TYR A 100 7.30 -4.93 -8.56
N LEU A 101 6.15 -5.38 -8.07
CA LEU A 101 5.91 -6.79 -7.74
C LEU A 101 5.93 -7.68 -8.98
N ALA A 102 5.51 -7.20 -10.13
CA ALA A 102 5.55 -7.96 -11.38
C ALA A 102 6.99 -8.27 -11.85
N GLY A 103 7.99 -7.53 -11.37
CA GLY A 103 9.41 -7.85 -11.53
C GLY A 103 9.91 -8.98 -10.60
N LEU A 104 9.16 -9.33 -9.58
CA LEU A 104 9.54 -10.33 -8.57
C LEU A 104 8.64 -11.56 -8.61
N ALA A 105 7.33 -11.36 -8.65
CA ALA A 105 6.31 -12.38 -8.62
C ALA A 105 6.13 -13.07 -9.98
N SER A 106 5.57 -14.26 -9.99
CA SER A 106 5.19 -14.94 -11.24
C SER A 106 3.94 -14.31 -11.87
N LYS A 107 3.03 -13.79 -11.05
CA LYS A 107 1.81 -13.13 -11.48
C LYS A 107 1.33 -12.11 -10.45
N VAL A 108 0.78 -11.00 -10.93
CA VAL A 108 0.16 -9.95 -10.12
C VAL A 108 -1.28 -9.75 -10.56
N TYR A 109 -2.21 -9.81 -9.61
CA TYR A 109 -3.58 -9.38 -9.82
C TYR A 109 -3.77 -7.99 -9.23
N LEU A 110 -4.14 -7.01 -10.06
CA LEU A 110 -4.49 -5.67 -9.59
C LEU A 110 -6.00 -5.55 -9.50
N VAL A 111 -6.52 -5.54 -8.27
CA VAL A 111 -7.96 -5.49 -8.00
C VAL A 111 -8.42 -4.05 -7.90
N VAL A 112 -9.28 -3.62 -8.81
CA VAL A 112 -9.70 -2.23 -8.98
C VAL A 112 -11.21 -2.11 -8.85
N ARG A 113 -11.68 -1.33 -7.87
CA ARG A 113 -13.11 -1.11 -7.63
C ARG A 113 -13.85 -0.38 -8.76
N LYS A 114 -13.16 0.48 -9.48
CA LYS A 114 -13.70 1.28 -10.58
C LYS A 114 -13.51 0.57 -11.92
N PRO A 115 -14.25 0.93 -12.98
CA PRO A 115 -14.01 0.43 -14.33
C PRO A 115 -12.78 1.07 -15.00
N PHE A 116 -12.00 1.86 -14.26
CA PHE A 116 -10.81 2.55 -14.76
C PHE A 116 -9.78 2.75 -13.64
N LEU A 117 -8.53 2.93 -14.04
CA LEU A 117 -7.44 3.36 -13.15
C LEU A 117 -7.46 4.88 -12.97
N ARG A 118 -7.17 5.35 -11.76
CA ARG A 118 -7.00 6.78 -11.44
C ARG A 118 -5.55 7.24 -11.48
N ALA A 119 -4.64 6.34 -11.74
CA ALA A 119 -3.23 6.60 -11.87
C ALA A 119 -2.92 7.51 -13.06
N SER A 120 -1.72 8.09 -13.10
CA SER A 120 -1.20 8.82 -14.25
C SER A 120 -1.24 7.97 -15.52
N LYS A 121 -1.37 8.59 -16.70
CA LYS A 121 -1.44 7.86 -17.97
C LYS A 121 -0.24 6.93 -18.19
N ILE A 122 0.95 7.38 -17.83
CA ILE A 122 2.18 6.58 -17.94
C ILE A 122 2.10 5.33 -17.08
N MET A 123 1.59 5.43 -15.84
CA MET A 123 1.43 4.27 -14.97
C MET A 123 0.34 3.32 -15.43
N GLN A 124 -0.77 3.86 -15.97
CA GLN A 124 -1.80 3.05 -16.61
C GLN A 124 -1.24 2.22 -17.76
N GLU A 125 -0.49 2.82 -18.66
CA GLU A 125 0.14 2.13 -19.79
C GLU A 125 1.10 1.02 -19.32
N ARG A 126 1.93 1.30 -18.31
CA ARG A 126 2.85 0.31 -17.73
C ARG A 126 2.12 -0.91 -17.17
N VAL A 127 1.03 -0.68 -16.44
CA VAL A 127 0.23 -1.76 -15.84
C VAL A 127 -0.51 -2.55 -16.91
N LEU A 128 -1.23 -1.88 -17.81
CA LEU A 128 -2.09 -2.52 -18.79
C LEU A 128 -1.31 -3.33 -19.84
N ASN A 129 -0.08 -2.94 -20.15
CA ASN A 129 0.78 -3.63 -21.10
C ASN A 129 1.75 -4.64 -20.46
N HIS A 130 1.72 -4.79 -19.12
CA HIS A 130 2.66 -5.68 -18.44
C HIS A 130 2.20 -7.15 -18.52
N PRO A 131 3.04 -8.08 -19.02
CA PRO A 131 2.64 -9.48 -19.26
C PRO A 131 2.29 -10.25 -17.99
N HIS A 132 2.86 -9.86 -16.83
CA HIS A 132 2.62 -10.52 -15.56
C HIS A 132 1.52 -9.85 -14.72
N ILE A 133 0.89 -8.76 -15.20
CA ILE A 133 -0.18 -8.08 -14.47
C ILE A 133 -1.53 -8.39 -15.12
N THR A 134 -2.48 -8.80 -14.31
CA THR A 134 -3.88 -8.93 -14.70
C THR A 134 -4.73 -7.95 -13.90
N VAL A 135 -5.38 -7.00 -14.57
CA VAL A 135 -6.23 -6.02 -13.90
C VAL A 135 -7.66 -6.56 -13.81
N LEU A 136 -8.19 -6.62 -12.60
CA LEU A 136 -9.57 -7.00 -12.32
C LEU A 136 -10.38 -5.73 -12.04
N PHE A 137 -10.91 -5.12 -13.09
CA PHE A 137 -11.78 -3.96 -12.95
C PHE A 137 -13.14 -4.32 -12.36
N GLU A 138 -13.74 -3.37 -11.63
CA GLU A 138 -15.05 -3.51 -10.99
C GLU A 138 -15.11 -4.65 -9.95
N HIS A 139 -13.97 -4.97 -9.34
CA HIS A 139 -13.87 -5.98 -8.30
C HIS A 139 -13.54 -5.36 -6.94
N ASN A 140 -14.16 -5.89 -5.88
CA ASN A 140 -13.87 -5.57 -4.49
C ASN A 140 -13.32 -6.81 -3.78
N ALA A 141 -12.27 -6.63 -2.98
CA ALA A 141 -11.85 -7.64 -2.01
C ALA A 141 -12.85 -7.64 -0.86
N VAL A 142 -13.32 -8.84 -0.46
CA VAL A 142 -14.35 -8.99 0.58
C VAL A 142 -13.94 -9.95 1.71
N GLY A 143 -12.83 -10.65 1.59
CA GLY A 143 -12.30 -11.53 2.63
C GLY A 143 -11.02 -12.21 2.19
N LEU A 144 -10.32 -12.78 3.15
CA LEU A 144 -9.09 -13.54 3.00
C LEU A 144 -9.28 -14.95 3.56
N PHE A 145 -8.55 -15.91 3.04
CA PHE A 145 -8.56 -17.27 3.57
C PHE A 145 -7.17 -17.90 3.53
N GLY A 146 -6.98 -18.92 4.36
CA GLY A 146 -5.76 -19.71 4.47
C GLY A 146 -5.59 -20.25 5.90
N ASP A 147 -4.78 -21.26 6.05
CA ASP A 147 -4.52 -21.91 7.35
C ASP A 147 -3.32 -21.27 8.06
N ASN A 148 -2.12 -21.36 7.48
CA ASN A 148 -0.87 -20.88 8.06
C ASN A 148 -0.36 -19.56 7.40
N GLY A 149 -1.25 -18.75 6.89
CA GLY A 149 -1.04 -17.52 6.15
C GLY A 149 -2.05 -17.36 5.04
N VAL A 150 -1.98 -16.27 4.30
CA VAL A 150 -2.90 -16.03 3.19
C VAL A 150 -2.62 -17.01 2.05
N GLU A 151 -3.65 -17.76 1.68
CA GLU A 151 -3.64 -18.66 0.51
C GLU A 151 -4.51 -18.12 -0.62
N GLY A 152 -5.43 -17.21 -0.31
CA GLY A 152 -6.29 -16.60 -1.30
C GLY A 152 -7.09 -15.41 -0.78
N MET A 153 -7.77 -14.76 -1.73
CA MET A 153 -8.63 -13.62 -1.50
C MET A 153 -9.97 -13.83 -2.19
N HIS A 154 -11.05 -13.56 -1.46
CA HIS A 154 -12.38 -13.51 -2.04
C HIS A 154 -12.58 -12.15 -2.70
N VAL A 155 -12.91 -12.14 -3.98
CA VAL A 155 -13.25 -10.94 -4.73
C VAL A 155 -14.65 -11.04 -5.32
N VAL A 156 -15.37 -9.94 -5.32
CA VAL A 156 -16.74 -9.83 -5.83
C VAL A 156 -16.76 -8.81 -6.96
N LYS A 157 -17.28 -9.21 -8.12
CA LYS A 157 -17.51 -8.30 -9.22
C LYS A 157 -18.70 -7.41 -8.92
N ARG A 158 -18.54 -6.09 -9.09
CA ARG A 158 -19.60 -5.11 -8.89
C ARG A 158 -20.49 -5.07 -10.14
N MET A 159 -21.66 -5.65 -10.07
CA MET A 159 -22.66 -5.58 -11.13
C MET A 159 -23.71 -4.52 -10.76
N GLY A 160 -23.54 -3.28 -11.26
CA GLY A 160 -24.50 -2.19 -11.07
C GLY A 160 -24.74 -1.78 -9.59
N GLU A 161 -25.83 -1.04 -9.32
CA GLU A 161 -26.23 -0.68 -7.95
C GLU A 161 -26.86 -1.84 -7.13
N ALA A 162 -27.13 -2.97 -7.75
CA ALA A 162 -27.72 -4.14 -7.11
C ALA A 162 -26.67 -5.24 -6.90
N THR A 163 -26.11 -5.29 -5.71
CA THR A 163 -25.18 -6.34 -5.21
C THR A 163 -25.85 -7.74 -5.10
N LYS A 164 -26.84 -8.07 -5.92
CA LYS A 164 -27.70 -9.26 -5.69
C LYS A 164 -27.22 -10.57 -6.30
N ASN A 165 -26.20 -10.55 -7.20
CA ASN A 165 -25.59 -11.78 -7.71
C ASN A 165 -24.08 -11.57 -7.87
N ALA A 166 -23.39 -11.55 -6.75
CA ALA A 166 -21.93 -11.46 -6.73
C ALA A 166 -21.33 -12.78 -7.18
N THR A 167 -20.67 -12.80 -8.32
CA THR A 167 -19.81 -13.91 -8.70
C THR A 167 -18.55 -13.83 -7.84
N MET A 168 -18.43 -14.75 -6.89
CA MET A 168 -17.25 -14.88 -6.04
C MET A 168 -16.17 -15.58 -6.84
N TRP A 169 -15.08 -14.87 -7.13
CA TRP A 169 -13.89 -15.47 -7.73
C TRP A 169 -12.91 -15.82 -6.61
N LEU A 170 -12.52 -17.08 -6.59
CA LEU A 170 -11.43 -17.54 -5.75
C LEU A 170 -10.14 -17.26 -6.53
N LEU A 171 -9.28 -16.38 -6.04
CA LEU A 171 -7.93 -16.21 -6.58
C LEU A 171 -7.03 -17.34 -6.05
N THR A 172 -7.41 -18.57 -6.37
CA THR A 172 -6.54 -19.73 -6.28
C THR A 172 -6.22 -20.16 -7.69
N ASP A 173 -4.97 -20.33 -7.98
CA ASP A 173 -4.58 -21.00 -9.21
C ASP A 173 -4.80 -22.51 -9.02
N SER A 174 -5.95 -23.03 -9.51
CA SER A 174 -6.33 -24.43 -9.41
C SER A 174 -5.43 -25.38 -10.23
N SER A 175 -4.41 -24.85 -10.90
CA SER A 175 -3.45 -25.62 -11.68
C SER A 175 -2.21 -26.06 -10.91
N TRP A 176 -2.15 -25.85 -9.57
CA TRP A 176 -0.94 -26.12 -8.79
C TRP A 176 -1.08 -27.32 -7.87
N PRO A 177 -0.16 -28.30 -7.96
CA PRO A 177 -0.02 -29.32 -6.94
C PRO A 177 0.64 -28.70 -5.70
N SER A 178 -0.02 -28.83 -4.56
CA SER A 178 0.44 -28.74 -3.17
C SER A 178 1.83 -28.13 -2.91
N VAL A 179 2.00 -26.82 -3.12
CA VAL A 179 3.10 -26.05 -2.53
C VAL A 179 2.52 -24.72 -2.08
N THR A 180 2.73 -24.39 -0.82
CA THR A 180 2.32 -23.19 -0.09
C THR A 180 2.43 -21.88 -0.91
N ASN A 181 1.42 -21.57 -1.69
CA ASN A 181 1.32 -20.31 -2.41
C ASN A 181 0.74 -19.24 -1.49
N ARG A 182 1.60 -18.42 -0.93
CA ARG A 182 1.17 -17.27 -0.14
C ARG A 182 0.82 -16.15 -1.09
N ILE A 183 -0.41 -15.65 -1.01
CA ILE A 183 -0.85 -14.44 -1.69
C ILE A 183 -0.53 -13.27 -0.77
N LEU A 184 0.19 -12.28 -1.30
CA LEU A 184 0.43 -11.03 -0.61
C LEU A 184 -0.61 -10.02 -1.07
N ILE A 185 -1.24 -9.34 -0.13
CA ILE A 185 -2.24 -8.33 -0.41
C ILE A 185 -1.71 -6.98 0.00
N PHE A 186 -1.54 -6.11 -0.98
CA PHE A 186 -1.19 -4.72 -0.77
C PHE A 186 -2.44 -3.86 -0.88
N SER A 187 -2.67 -3.03 0.11
CA SER A 187 -3.74 -2.04 0.09
C SER A 187 -3.14 -0.65 -0.05
N SER A 188 -3.40 0.01 -1.18
CA SER A 188 -3.14 1.42 -1.34
C SER A 188 -4.45 2.16 -1.56
N ARG A 189 -4.94 2.87 -0.54
CA ARG A 189 -6.00 3.85 -0.69
C ARG A 189 -5.36 5.22 -0.86
N GLY A 190 -5.30 5.73 -2.07
CA GLY A 190 -5.10 7.12 -2.41
C GLY A 190 -6.43 7.77 -2.70
#